data_7dda2cc97b05791386bf86076f8ec4c0
#
_entry.id   7dda2cc97b05791386bf86076f8ec4c0
#
_cell.length_a   1.000
_cell.length_b   1.000
_cell.length_c   1.000
_cell.angle_alpha   90.00
_cell.angle_beta   90.00
_cell.angle_gamma   90.00
#
_symmetry.space_group_name_H-M   'P 1'
#
loop_
_entity.id
_entity.type
_entity.pdbx_description
1 polymer ?
#
loop_
_entity_poly.entity_id
_entity_poly.type
_entity_poly.pdbx_seq_one_letter_code
_entity_poly.pdbx_strand_id
1 'polypeptide(L)'
;GINSIIDESNASQSAKSVAYCVAHYLTHKNEFGNINRIGWHERILNQLSSKFVKFFGDVNPSQMSDSQLQAGYQRIIDSCSNDQAPNILKYLRAYHYYLHLNCGRGFRDKLLPRIKNRKQAQIHAQIISEQQYQLMLNWVEREHTSASASKKPIFQSMKVCLILGYRLGLRRSEIMGLRTQDVHLAERSELIVCGYQVNINQRYELKSKSSNRKIRLHHQMPDEELEFLLKYTRERSKASKGIYLVDWHAAGLKKNREDHIFNRITKIMRWVSGRQNARFHQLRHSRATFKMWHCYIVAYDLSPAFSQKITPAELARAKNHLSHNFSTDWKNNRHKILRYLSAEMGHASPATTLANYIHSIDWIADELREKQLP
;
A
#
# COMPACT_ATOMS: atom_id res chain seq x y z
N GLY A 1 26.41 5.60 25.33
CA GLY A 1 25.20 5.01 24.72
C GLY A 1 24.36 6.05 23.98
N ILE A 2 23.17 5.69 23.47
CA ILE A 2 22.32 6.64 22.68
C ILE A 2 22.02 7.91 23.47
N ASN A 3 21.74 7.80 24.75
CA ASN A 3 21.44 8.97 25.63
C ASN A 3 22.63 9.91 25.74
N SER A 4 23.85 9.41 25.86
CA SER A 4 25.05 10.23 25.89
C SER A 4 25.22 11.08 24.62
N ILE A 5 24.94 10.48 23.45
CA ILE A 5 24.97 11.20 22.17
C ILE A 5 23.91 12.32 22.12
N ILE A 6 22.72 12.07 22.71
CA ILE A 6 21.65 13.08 22.77
C ILE A 6 22.07 14.23 23.69
N ASP A 7 22.64 13.92 24.84
CA ASP A 7 23.08 14.92 25.82
C ASP A 7 24.16 15.84 25.29
N GLU A 8 25.14 15.27 24.58
CA GLU A 8 26.28 15.98 23.97
C GLU A 8 25.89 16.81 22.73
N SER A 9 24.68 16.59 22.17
CA SER A 9 24.22 17.30 20.97
C SER A 9 23.91 18.79 21.30
N ASN A 10 24.12 19.67 20.30
CA ASN A 10 23.73 21.09 20.38
C ASN A 10 22.23 21.31 20.08
N ALA A 11 21.41 20.31 20.16
CA ALA A 11 19.98 20.41 19.92
C ALA A 11 19.25 21.10 21.10
N SER A 12 18.14 21.79 20.82
CA SER A 12 17.29 22.36 21.85
C SER A 12 16.72 21.30 22.80
N GLN A 13 16.39 21.68 24.02
CA GLN A 13 15.82 20.74 25.03
C GLN A 13 14.53 20.08 24.54
N SER A 14 13.69 20.79 23.79
CA SER A 14 12.50 20.23 23.20
C SER A 14 12.79 19.18 22.12
N ALA A 15 13.83 19.37 21.31
CA ALA A 15 14.27 18.39 20.32
C ALA A 15 14.91 17.18 20.99
N LYS A 16 15.74 17.38 22.02
CA LYS A 16 16.34 16.31 22.84
C LYS A 16 15.25 15.45 23.47
N SER A 17 14.18 16.06 23.98
CA SER A 17 13.04 15.32 24.56
C SER A 17 12.36 14.38 23.55
N VAL A 18 12.23 14.77 22.28
CA VAL A 18 11.72 13.86 21.22
C VAL A 18 12.73 12.76 20.91
N ALA A 19 14.03 13.06 20.90
CA ALA A 19 15.09 12.09 20.67
C ALA A 19 15.11 11.01 21.79
N TYR A 20 14.95 11.39 23.04
CA TYR A 20 14.81 10.46 24.16
C TYR A 20 13.56 9.56 24.04
N CYS A 21 12.43 10.13 23.61
CA CYS A 21 11.23 9.36 23.29
C CYS A 21 11.52 8.29 22.23
N VAL A 22 12.21 8.65 21.17
CA VAL A 22 12.59 7.71 20.10
C VAL A 22 13.56 6.65 20.61
N ALA A 23 14.56 7.04 21.41
CA ALA A 23 15.52 6.13 22.03
C ALA A 23 14.81 5.10 22.94
N HIS A 24 13.84 5.55 23.75
CA HIS A 24 13.02 4.66 24.58
C HIS A 24 12.31 3.60 23.74
N TYR A 25 11.64 3.98 22.66
CA TYR A 25 10.95 3.02 21.78
C TYR A 25 11.89 2.09 21.01
N LEU A 26 13.11 2.50 20.75
CA LEU A 26 14.13 1.63 20.12
C LEU A 26 14.64 0.56 21.09
N THR A 27 14.73 0.87 22.38
CA THR A 27 15.24 -0.04 23.42
C THR A 27 14.17 -0.97 23.97
N HIS A 28 12.91 -0.51 24.06
CA HIS A 28 11.78 -1.26 24.66
C HIS A 28 10.85 -1.84 23.59
N LYS A 29 11.38 -2.67 22.71
CA LYS A 29 10.71 -3.19 21.51
C LYS A 29 9.41 -3.96 21.73
N ASN A 30 9.17 -4.50 22.92
CA ASN A 30 8.07 -5.44 23.20
C ASN A 30 6.78 -4.79 23.72
N GLU A 31 6.80 -3.52 24.14
CA GLU A 31 5.66 -2.89 24.79
C GLU A 31 4.61 -2.29 23.82
N PHE A 32 4.96 -2.08 22.57
CA PHE A 32 4.16 -1.26 21.64
C PHE A 32 3.88 -1.89 20.26
N GLY A 33 3.70 -3.18 20.16
CA GLY A 33 3.24 -3.83 18.93
C GLY A 33 4.03 -3.41 17.65
N ASN A 34 3.37 -2.92 16.63
CA ASN A 34 3.96 -2.61 15.30
C ASN A 34 4.90 -1.37 15.24
N ILE A 35 5.37 -0.81 16.34
CA ILE A 35 6.26 0.36 16.38
C ILE A 35 7.72 0.01 15.98
N ASN A 36 8.02 -1.25 15.74
CA ASN A 36 9.37 -1.78 15.49
C ASN A 36 10.00 -1.42 14.13
N ARG A 37 9.46 -0.48 13.36
CA ARG A 37 10.03 -0.11 12.07
C ARG A 37 10.89 1.15 12.20
N ILE A 38 12.18 1.06 11.89
CA ILE A 38 13.13 2.19 11.85
C ILE A 38 12.50 3.43 11.19
N GLY A 39 11.82 3.27 10.05
CA GLY A 39 11.14 4.36 9.37
C GLY A 39 9.97 5.03 10.14
N TRP A 40 9.46 4.43 11.23
CA TRP A 40 8.51 5.10 12.13
C TRP A 40 9.27 6.03 13.10
N HIS A 41 10.39 5.58 13.61
CA HIS A 41 11.25 6.36 14.51
C HIS A 41 11.84 7.57 13.78
N GLU A 42 12.34 7.39 12.56
CA GLU A 42 12.80 8.50 11.70
C GLU A 42 11.69 9.51 11.44
N ARG A 43 10.46 9.08 11.21
CA ARG A 43 9.33 9.99 10.99
C ARG A 43 8.96 10.78 12.23
N ILE A 44 8.94 10.15 13.42
CA ILE A 44 8.73 10.88 14.67
C ILE A 44 9.83 11.92 14.84
N LEU A 45 11.10 11.51 14.76
CA LEU A 45 12.21 12.40 14.95
C LEU A 45 12.14 13.59 13.99
N ASN A 46 11.98 13.35 12.69
CA ASN A 46 11.99 14.41 11.68
C ASN A 46 10.75 15.31 11.71
N GLN A 47 9.56 14.76 11.96
CA GLN A 47 8.32 15.52 11.89
C GLN A 47 7.94 16.17 13.22
N LEU A 48 8.28 15.53 14.34
CA LEU A 48 7.91 16.06 15.65
C LEU A 48 8.97 17.02 16.21
N SER A 49 10.28 16.73 16.02
CA SER A 49 11.34 17.61 16.56
C SER A 49 11.26 19.03 16.00
N SER A 50 11.09 19.19 14.70
CA SER A 50 10.96 20.52 14.09
C SER A 50 9.77 21.31 14.63
N LYS A 51 8.66 20.63 14.91
CA LYS A 51 7.49 21.26 15.53
C LYS A 51 7.71 21.59 16.99
N PHE A 52 8.39 20.71 17.73
CA PHE A 52 8.72 20.95 19.13
C PHE A 52 9.64 22.17 19.27
N VAL A 53 10.69 22.27 18.47
CA VAL A 53 11.55 23.47 18.42
C VAL A 53 10.73 24.73 18.13
N LYS A 54 9.83 24.66 17.16
CA LYS A 54 8.99 25.82 16.77
C LYS A 54 8.03 26.26 17.89
N PHE A 55 7.43 25.33 18.62
CA PHE A 55 6.33 25.64 19.54
C PHE A 55 6.70 25.58 21.03
N PHE A 56 7.76 24.90 21.37
CA PHE A 56 8.28 24.80 22.76
C PHE A 56 9.65 25.47 22.94
N GLY A 57 10.32 25.84 21.82
CA GLY A 57 11.65 26.47 21.89
C GLY A 57 12.68 25.59 22.57
N ASP A 58 13.42 26.15 23.51
CA ASP A 58 14.42 25.41 24.30
C ASP A 58 13.90 24.92 25.67
N VAL A 59 12.59 24.84 25.81
CA VAL A 59 11.99 24.30 27.04
C VAL A 59 11.76 22.81 26.88
N ASN A 60 12.14 22.03 27.90
CA ASN A 60 11.84 20.60 27.92
C ASN A 60 10.35 20.38 28.22
N PRO A 61 9.57 19.79 27.31
CA PRO A 61 8.13 19.56 27.54
C PRO A 61 7.82 18.67 28.76
N SER A 62 8.76 17.86 29.22
CA SER A 62 8.59 17.08 30.46
C SER A 62 8.44 17.92 31.71
N GLN A 63 8.94 19.16 31.69
CA GLN A 63 8.90 20.11 32.81
C GLN A 63 7.71 21.08 32.77
N MET A 64 6.95 21.07 31.67
CA MET A 64 5.80 21.97 31.49
C MET A 64 4.60 21.53 32.32
N SER A 65 3.73 22.46 32.69
CA SER A 65 2.41 22.13 33.24
C SER A 65 1.51 21.43 32.21
N ASP A 66 0.49 20.72 32.66
CA ASP A 66 -0.46 20.05 31.78
C ASP A 66 -1.15 21.05 30.82
N SER A 67 -1.48 22.25 31.30
CA SER A 67 -2.10 23.31 30.49
C SER A 67 -1.17 23.84 29.39
N GLN A 68 0.10 24.05 29.72
CA GLN A 68 1.13 24.48 28.76
C GLN A 68 1.37 23.41 27.69
N LEU A 69 1.45 22.14 28.12
CA LEU A 69 1.64 21.01 27.21
C LEU A 69 0.44 20.85 26.27
N GLN A 70 -0.79 20.93 26.79
CA GLN A 70 -2.02 20.88 26.01
C GLN A 70 -2.09 22.03 24.98
N ALA A 71 -1.80 23.25 25.40
CA ALA A 71 -1.75 24.42 24.51
C ALA A 71 -0.70 24.26 23.41
N GLY A 72 0.48 23.73 23.76
CA GLY A 72 1.54 23.42 22.80
C GLY A 72 1.12 22.37 21.77
N TYR A 73 0.54 21.27 22.21
CA TYR A 73 0.02 20.23 21.31
C TYR A 73 -1.07 20.76 20.39
N GLN A 74 -1.98 21.61 20.91
CA GLN A 74 -3.03 22.20 20.09
C GLN A 74 -2.43 23.09 18.99
N ARG A 75 -1.47 23.95 19.31
CA ARG A 75 -0.76 24.80 18.33
C ARG A 75 -0.03 23.98 17.28
N ILE A 76 0.57 22.85 17.66
CA ILE A 76 1.20 21.91 16.72
C ILE A 76 0.17 21.36 15.74
N ILE A 77 -0.99 20.88 16.21
CA ILE A 77 -2.04 20.35 15.36
C ILE A 77 -2.65 21.42 14.45
N ASP A 78 -2.89 22.62 14.97
CA ASP A 78 -3.45 23.74 14.21
C ASP A 78 -2.50 24.22 13.10
N SER A 79 -1.19 24.01 13.26
CA SER A 79 -0.17 24.30 12.22
C SER A 79 -0.10 23.23 11.12
N CYS A 80 -0.80 22.13 11.25
CA CYS A 80 -0.75 21.03 10.29
C CYS A 80 -1.85 21.14 9.24
N SER A 81 -1.57 20.70 8.02
CA SER A 81 -2.64 20.45 7.07
C SER A 81 -3.56 19.31 7.56
N ASN A 82 -4.79 19.27 7.05
CA ASN A 82 -5.77 18.23 7.39
C ASN A 82 -5.25 16.79 7.18
N ASP A 83 -4.37 16.59 6.18
CA ASP A 83 -3.78 15.29 5.89
C ASP A 83 -2.62 14.92 6.84
N GLN A 84 -1.93 15.93 7.38
CA GLN A 84 -0.81 15.74 8.31
C GLN A 84 -1.27 15.56 9.74
N ALA A 85 -2.29 16.30 10.18
CA ALA A 85 -2.76 16.34 11.56
C ALA A 85 -3.01 14.95 12.18
N PRO A 86 -3.65 13.97 11.50
CA PRO A 86 -3.85 12.64 12.07
C PRO A 86 -2.55 11.87 12.35
N ASN A 87 -1.52 12.07 11.51
CA ASN A 87 -0.23 11.43 11.72
C ASN A 87 0.54 12.09 12.86
N ILE A 88 0.54 13.41 12.90
CA ILE A 88 1.18 14.17 13.99
C ILE A 88 0.51 13.84 15.33
N LEU A 89 -0.83 13.72 15.37
CA LEU A 89 -1.54 13.32 16.59
C LEU A 89 -1.12 11.93 17.10
N LYS A 90 -0.86 10.98 16.19
CA LYS A 90 -0.30 9.67 16.58
C LYS A 90 1.08 9.80 17.21
N TYR A 91 1.92 10.67 16.69
CA TYR A 91 3.26 10.91 17.23
C TYR A 91 3.21 11.65 18.57
N LEU A 92 2.30 12.62 18.72
CA LEU A 92 2.05 13.30 19.98
C LEU A 92 1.52 12.32 21.05
N ARG A 93 0.63 11.39 20.66
CA ARG A 93 0.15 10.34 21.58
C ARG A 93 1.28 9.43 22.05
N ALA A 94 2.15 9.00 21.13
CA ALA A 94 3.31 8.20 21.50
C ALA A 94 4.26 8.97 22.42
N TYR A 95 4.53 10.25 22.11
CA TYR A 95 5.35 11.10 22.96
C TYR A 95 4.72 11.32 24.35
N HIS A 96 3.44 11.59 24.42
CA HIS A 96 2.71 11.76 25.69
C HIS A 96 2.73 10.48 26.53
N TYR A 97 2.63 9.32 25.91
CA TYR A 97 2.76 8.04 26.59
C TYR A 97 4.19 7.79 27.11
N TYR A 98 5.19 8.20 26.36
CA TYR A 98 6.58 8.20 26.83
C TYR A 98 6.74 9.08 28.09
N LEU A 99 6.15 10.29 28.13
CA LEU A 99 6.17 11.14 29.32
C LEU A 99 5.47 10.48 30.52
N HIS A 100 4.40 9.73 30.27
CA HIS A 100 3.73 8.95 31.31
C HIS A 100 4.65 7.90 31.93
N LEU A 101 5.31 7.10 31.08
CA LEU A 101 6.15 6.00 31.57
C LEU A 101 7.45 6.47 32.24
N ASN A 102 8.06 7.55 31.72
CA ASN A 102 9.43 7.91 32.12
C ASN A 102 9.51 9.18 32.96
N CYS A 103 8.45 9.99 33.01
CA CYS A 103 8.44 11.27 33.74
C CYS A 103 7.35 11.35 34.81
N GLY A 104 6.74 10.21 35.18
CA GLY A 104 5.72 10.12 36.23
C GLY A 104 4.43 10.89 35.98
N ARG A 105 4.20 11.34 34.73
CA ARG A 105 2.96 12.05 34.36
C ARG A 105 1.79 11.11 34.29
N GLY A 106 0.64 11.52 34.78
CA GLY A 106 -0.60 10.79 34.57
C GLY A 106 -0.97 10.74 33.08
N PHE A 107 -1.24 9.54 32.55
CA PHE A 107 -1.74 9.44 31.18
C PHE A 107 -3.18 9.95 31.12
N ARG A 108 -3.37 11.11 30.52
CA ARG A 108 -4.66 11.75 30.36
C ARG A 108 -4.91 12.03 28.88
N ASP A 109 -5.71 11.21 28.21
CA ASP A 109 -6.12 11.44 26.81
C ASP A 109 -6.73 12.84 26.60
N LYS A 110 -7.23 13.48 27.67
CA LYS A 110 -7.79 14.85 27.61
C LYS A 110 -6.76 15.92 27.27
N LEU A 111 -5.46 15.65 27.47
CA LEU A 111 -4.38 16.57 27.11
C LEU A 111 -4.06 16.54 25.63
N LEU A 112 -4.48 15.49 24.92
CA LEU A 112 -4.26 15.39 23.49
C LEU A 112 -5.30 16.20 22.70
N PRO A 113 -4.87 16.92 21.65
CA PRO A 113 -5.78 17.72 20.84
C PRO A 113 -6.86 16.86 20.19
N ARG A 114 -8.06 17.40 20.06
CA ARG A 114 -9.10 16.83 19.21
C ARG A 114 -9.00 17.46 17.84
N ILE A 115 -8.86 16.64 16.80
CA ILE A 115 -8.96 17.13 15.42
C ILE A 115 -10.41 17.46 15.16
N LYS A 116 -10.71 18.78 15.12
CA LYS A 116 -12.03 19.30 14.67
C LYS A 116 -12.12 19.01 13.17
N ASN A 117 -13.20 18.41 12.73
CA ASN A 117 -13.44 18.05 11.33
C ASN A 117 -12.46 16.96 10.80
N ARG A 118 -12.66 15.70 11.17
CA ARG A 118 -12.32 14.62 10.25
C ARG A 118 -13.15 14.87 8.99
N LYS A 119 -12.58 15.57 8.00
CA LYS A 119 -13.08 15.36 6.64
C LYS A 119 -13.10 13.86 6.48
N GLN A 120 -14.28 13.30 6.20
CA GLN A 120 -14.38 11.92 5.70
C GLN A 120 -13.24 11.79 4.70
N ALA A 121 -12.44 10.73 4.82
CA ALA A 121 -11.33 10.50 3.92
C ALA A 121 -11.91 10.70 2.51
N GLN A 122 -11.53 11.79 1.84
CA GLN A 122 -11.91 11.97 0.46
C GLN A 122 -11.27 10.80 -0.26
N ILE A 123 -12.09 9.84 -0.59
CA ILE A 123 -11.68 8.71 -1.40
C ILE A 123 -11.38 9.34 -2.75
N HIS A 124 -10.09 9.53 -3.03
CA HIS A 124 -9.66 9.95 -4.36
C HIS A 124 -9.91 8.77 -5.29
N ALA A 125 -11.13 8.68 -5.78
CA ALA A 125 -11.63 7.66 -6.69
C ALA A 125 -10.97 7.77 -8.08
N GLN A 126 -9.65 7.62 -8.13
CA GLN A 126 -8.91 7.67 -9.38
C GLN A 126 -8.62 6.24 -9.82
N ILE A 127 -9.50 5.71 -10.65
CA ILE A 127 -9.30 4.43 -11.30
C ILE A 127 -8.55 4.64 -12.63
N ILE A 128 -7.65 3.73 -12.93
CA ILE A 128 -7.01 3.58 -14.24
C ILE A 128 -7.87 2.60 -15.04
N SER A 129 -8.44 3.03 -16.15
CA SER A 129 -9.25 2.18 -17.01
C SER A 129 -8.40 1.13 -17.72
N GLU A 130 -9.04 0.08 -18.25
CA GLU A 130 -8.37 -0.94 -19.08
C GLU A 130 -7.66 -0.28 -20.28
N GLN A 131 -8.33 0.65 -20.95
CA GLN A 131 -7.75 1.37 -22.08
C GLN A 131 -6.49 2.15 -21.67
N GLN A 132 -6.53 2.85 -20.54
CA GLN A 132 -5.36 3.58 -20.02
C GLN A 132 -4.23 2.61 -19.64
N TYR A 133 -4.56 1.47 -19.06
CA TYR A 133 -3.58 0.42 -18.74
C TYR A 133 -2.92 -0.14 -20.01
N GLN A 134 -3.69 -0.42 -21.05
CA GLN A 134 -3.15 -0.88 -22.34
C GLN A 134 -2.23 0.18 -22.98
N LEU A 135 -2.60 1.46 -22.92
CA LEU A 135 -1.72 2.54 -23.39
C LEU A 135 -0.38 2.57 -22.65
N MET A 136 -0.38 2.29 -21.33
CA MET A 136 0.86 2.19 -20.56
C MET A 136 1.70 0.98 -20.97
N LEU A 137 1.09 -0.18 -21.20
CA LEU A 137 1.78 -1.38 -21.68
C LEU A 137 2.39 -1.14 -23.07
N ASN A 138 1.62 -0.59 -23.99
CA ASN A 138 2.08 -0.28 -25.35
C ASN A 138 3.25 0.70 -25.35
N TRP A 139 3.21 1.68 -24.45
CA TRP A 139 4.34 2.61 -24.27
C TRP A 139 5.59 1.86 -23.79
N VAL A 140 5.47 1.02 -22.77
CA VAL A 140 6.60 0.24 -22.25
C VAL A 140 7.18 -0.71 -23.32
N GLU A 141 6.33 -1.34 -24.12
CA GLU A 141 6.71 -2.25 -25.20
C GLU A 141 7.50 -1.52 -26.31
N ARG A 142 7.00 -0.35 -26.73
CA ARG A 142 7.68 0.49 -27.72
C ARG A 142 9.06 0.92 -27.22
N GLU A 143 9.14 1.39 -25.99
CA GLU A 143 10.43 1.78 -25.39
C GLU A 143 11.38 0.57 -25.24
N HIS A 144 10.85 -0.59 -24.88
CA HIS A 144 11.63 -1.83 -24.84
C HIS A 144 12.21 -2.19 -26.19
N THR A 145 11.42 -2.09 -27.27
CA THR A 145 11.84 -2.42 -28.63
C THR A 145 12.96 -1.50 -29.10
N SER A 146 12.85 -0.20 -28.85
CA SER A 146 13.84 0.81 -29.26
C SER A 146 15.06 0.92 -28.33
N ALA A 147 15.02 0.29 -27.15
CA ALA A 147 16.08 0.41 -26.16
C ALA A 147 17.33 -0.41 -26.53
N SER A 148 18.49 0.11 -26.14
CA SER A 148 19.75 -0.67 -26.12
C SER A 148 19.62 -1.89 -25.23
N ALA A 149 20.41 -2.94 -25.51
CA ALA A 149 20.38 -4.21 -24.77
C ALA A 149 20.52 -4.01 -23.25
N SER A 150 21.33 -3.06 -22.81
CA SER A 150 21.53 -2.74 -21.38
C SER A 150 20.31 -2.12 -20.69
N LYS A 151 19.39 -1.49 -21.45
CA LYS A 151 18.19 -0.84 -20.92
C LYS A 151 16.94 -1.73 -21.00
N LYS A 152 16.91 -2.72 -21.85
CA LYS A 152 15.76 -3.64 -22.02
C LYS A 152 15.25 -4.23 -20.73
N PRO A 153 16.09 -4.73 -19.79
CA PRO A 153 15.62 -5.28 -18.53
C PRO A 153 14.83 -4.31 -17.66
N ILE A 154 15.06 -2.99 -17.78
CA ILE A 154 14.27 -1.97 -17.06
C ILE A 154 12.83 -1.99 -17.53
N PHE A 155 12.61 -2.01 -18.85
CA PHE A 155 11.26 -1.99 -19.43
C PHE A 155 10.53 -3.30 -19.18
N GLN A 156 11.21 -4.44 -19.21
CA GLN A 156 10.65 -5.72 -18.79
C GLN A 156 10.18 -5.67 -17.32
N SER A 157 11.01 -5.14 -16.43
CA SER A 157 10.67 -4.94 -15.02
C SER A 157 9.49 -3.99 -14.84
N MET A 158 9.38 -2.93 -15.64
CA MET A 158 8.22 -2.02 -15.64
C MET A 158 6.95 -2.74 -16.08
N LYS A 159 7.01 -3.56 -17.14
CA LYS A 159 5.87 -4.37 -17.62
C LYS A 159 5.40 -5.33 -16.55
N VAL A 160 6.30 -6.05 -15.87
CA VAL A 160 5.98 -6.94 -14.74
C VAL A 160 5.31 -6.15 -13.61
N CYS A 161 5.87 -5.00 -13.21
CA CYS A 161 5.27 -4.18 -12.14
C CYS A 161 3.85 -3.70 -12.51
N LEU A 162 3.61 -3.32 -13.77
CA LEU A 162 2.28 -2.92 -14.24
C LEU A 162 1.29 -4.08 -14.18
N ILE A 163 1.66 -5.26 -14.68
CA ILE A 163 0.82 -6.46 -14.62
C ILE A 163 0.48 -6.82 -13.16
N LEU A 164 1.49 -6.93 -12.29
CA LEU A 164 1.29 -7.26 -10.89
C LEU A 164 0.44 -6.22 -10.14
N GLY A 165 0.63 -4.94 -10.45
CA GLY A 165 -0.14 -3.85 -9.85
C GLY A 165 -1.59 -3.80 -10.33
N TYR A 166 -1.82 -3.89 -11.63
CA TYR A 166 -3.14 -3.74 -12.22
C TYR A 166 -3.96 -5.03 -12.21
N ARG A 167 -3.38 -6.16 -12.61
CA ARG A 167 -4.09 -7.45 -12.70
C ARG A 167 -4.26 -8.15 -11.36
N LEU A 168 -3.26 -8.05 -10.48
CA LEU A 168 -3.28 -8.74 -9.18
C LEU A 168 -3.48 -7.79 -8.00
N GLY A 169 -3.43 -6.49 -8.22
CA GLY A 169 -3.62 -5.49 -7.16
C GLY A 169 -2.54 -5.51 -6.09
N LEU A 170 -1.32 -5.92 -6.42
CA LEU A 170 -0.24 -5.97 -5.45
C LEU A 170 0.19 -4.56 -5.02
N ARG A 171 0.54 -4.44 -3.73
CA ARG A 171 1.16 -3.21 -3.21
C ARG A 171 2.59 -3.09 -3.73
N ARG A 172 3.09 -1.86 -3.89
CA ARG A 172 4.49 -1.63 -4.24
C ARG A 172 5.45 -2.44 -3.37
N SER A 173 5.27 -2.41 -2.06
CA SER A 173 6.12 -3.18 -1.14
C SER A 173 6.02 -4.69 -1.32
N GLU A 174 4.86 -5.22 -1.72
CA GLU A 174 4.68 -6.64 -2.03
C GLU A 174 5.47 -7.00 -3.28
N ILE A 175 5.39 -6.19 -4.34
CA ILE A 175 6.15 -6.41 -5.60
C ILE A 175 7.65 -6.37 -5.35
N MET A 176 8.12 -5.43 -4.52
CA MET A 176 9.53 -5.29 -4.18
C MET A 176 10.12 -6.53 -3.50
N GLY A 177 9.31 -7.20 -2.69
CA GLY A 177 9.74 -8.39 -1.96
C GLY A 177 9.47 -9.71 -2.66
N LEU A 178 8.79 -9.74 -3.82
CA LEU A 178 8.53 -10.99 -4.54
C LEU A 178 9.82 -11.62 -5.05
N ARG A 179 9.94 -12.94 -4.85
CA ARG A 179 11.03 -13.75 -5.36
C ARG A 179 10.56 -14.58 -6.54
N THR A 180 11.49 -15.04 -7.37
CA THR A 180 11.16 -15.94 -8.48
C THR A 180 10.50 -17.22 -8.01
N GLN A 181 10.93 -17.77 -6.86
CA GLN A 181 10.33 -18.97 -6.25
C GLN A 181 8.91 -18.77 -5.70
N ASP A 182 8.46 -17.53 -5.52
CA ASP A 182 7.10 -17.23 -5.07
C ASP A 182 6.07 -17.34 -6.22
N VAL A 183 6.53 -17.52 -7.46
CA VAL A 183 5.71 -17.79 -8.64
C VAL A 183 5.83 -19.28 -8.97
N HIS A 184 4.78 -20.02 -8.70
CA HIS A 184 4.71 -21.44 -8.99
C HIS A 184 4.28 -21.67 -10.44
N LEU A 185 5.11 -22.36 -11.21
CA LEU A 185 4.96 -22.53 -12.66
C LEU A 185 4.27 -23.86 -13.06
N ALA A 186 3.61 -24.54 -12.12
CA ALA A 186 2.88 -25.78 -12.37
C ALA A 186 1.59 -25.55 -13.18
N GLU A 187 0.87 -26.61 -13.55
CA GLU A 187 -0.41 -26.57 -14.30
C GLU A 187 -1.41 -25.52 -13.78
N ARG A 188 -1.41 -25.30 -12.46
CA ARG A 188 -2.16 -24.21 -11.81
C ARG A 188 -1.18 -23.15 -11.34
N SER A 189 -0.72 -22.31 -12.26
CA SER A 189 0.20 -21.22 -11.91
C SER A 189 -0.35 -20.36 -10.79
N GLU A 190 0.43 -20.24 -9.71
CA GLU A 190 0.05 -19.53 -8.49
C GLU A 190 1.16 -18.54 -8.08
N LEU A 191 0.75 -17.43 -7.47
CA LEU A 191 1.64 -16.47 -6.86
C LEU A 191 1.44 -16.48 -5.35
N ILE A 192 2.52 -16.67 -4.59
CA ILE A 192 2.50 -16.61 -3.13
C ILE A 192 3.01 -15.26 -2.68
N VAL A 193 2.17 -14.51 -1.99
CA VAL A 193 2.54 -13.24 -1.34
C VAL A 193 2.71 -13.52 0.14
N CYS A 194 3.95 -13.56 0.62
CA CYS A 194 4.27 -13.85 2.03
C CYS A 194 5.51 -13.08 2.51
N GLY A 195 5.64 -12.93 3.83
CA GLY A 195 6.89 -12.51 4.45
C GLY A 195 7.89 -13.68 4.53
N TYR A 196 9.18 -13.38 4.53
CA TYR A 196 10.23 -14.39 4.61
C TYR A 196 11.50 -13.86 5.31
N GLN A 197 12.30 -14.79 5.81
CA GLN A 197 13.61 -14.47 6.38
C GLN A 197 14.61 -14.21 5.25
N VAL A 198 15.25 -13.06 5.27
CA VAL A 198 16.30 -12.68 4.28
C VAL A 198 17.66 -13.19 4.76
N ASN A 199 17.98 -12.94 6.04
CA ASN A 199 19.16 -13.45 6.73
C ASN A 199 18.87 -13.50 8.24
N ILE A 200 19.85 -13.87 9.07
CA ILE A 200 19.67 -14.03 10.53
C ILE A 200 19.08 -12.79 11.19
N ASN A 201 19.44 -11.60 10.71
CA ASN A 201 19.06 -10.32 11.31
C ASN A 201 18.01 -9.53 10.51
N GLN A 202 17.59 -10.03 9.35
CA GLN A 202 16.72 -9.29 8.44
C GLN A 202 15.57 -10.15 7.93
N ARG A 203 14.34 -9.71 8.20
CA ARG A 203 13.12 -10.32 7.70
C ARG A 203 12.38 -9.36 6.79
N TYR A 204 11.93 -9.86 5.64
CA TYR A 204 10.96 -9.17 4.82
C TYR A 204 9.56 -9.39 5.40
N GLU A 205 8.91 -8.31 5.82
CA GLU A 205 7.59 -8.36 6.42
C GLU A 205 6.54 -7.64 5.58
N LEU A 206 5.38 -8.25 5.48
CA LEU A 206 4.22 -7.61 4.88
C LEU A 206 3.56 -6.63 5.85
N LYS A 207 2.78 -5.69 5.33
CA LYS A 207 2.09 -4.64 6.11
C LYS A 207 1.18 -5.23 7.21
N SER A 208 0.59 -6.39 6.98
CA SER A 208 -0.31 -7.08 7.92
C SER A 208 -0.27 -8.59 7.71
N LYS A 209 -0.67 -9.35 8.74
CA LYS A 209 -0.81 -10.83 8.63
C LYS A 209 -1.78 -11.24 7.52
N SER A 210 -2.87 -10.49 7.32
CA SER A 210 -3.85 -10.72 6.25
C SER A 210 -3.29 -10.49 4.83
N SER A 211 -2.11 -9.88 4.71
CA SER A 211 -1.44 -9.73 3.42
C SER A 211 -0.81 -11.03 2.91
N ASN A 212 -0.58 -12.03 3.79
CA ASN A 212 -0.16 -13.37 3.38
C ASN A 212 -1.29 -14.03 2.62
N ARG A 213 -1.05 -14.37 1.36
CA ARG A 213 -2.07 -14.96 0.50
C ARG A 213 -1.48 -15.68 -0.69
N LYS A 214 -2.27 -16.58 -1.25
CA LYS A 214 -2.02 -17.25 -2.50
C LYS A 214 -2.98 -16.69 -3.55
N ILE A 215 -2.48 -16.37 -4.74
CA ILE A 215 -3.25 -15.85 -5.86
C ILE A 215 -3.09 -16.83 -7.02
N ARG A 216 -4.18 -17.41 -7.50
CA ARG A 216 -4.19 -18.20 -8.73
C ARG A 216 -4.09 -17.25 -9.91
N LEU A 217 -3.11 -17.43 -10.79
CA LEU A 217 -2.84 -16.50 -11.89
C LEU A 217 -3.82 -16.68 -13.06
N HIS A 218 -4.25 -17.89 -13.32
CA HIS A 218 -5.29 -18.16 -14.32
C HIS A 218 -6.56 -17.37 -13.99
N HIS A 219 -7.21 -16.83 -14.98
CA HIS A 219 -8.43 -15.99 -14.88
C HIS A 219 -8.24 -14.63 -14.20
N GLN A 220 -7.01 -14.23 -13.89
CA GLN A 220 -6.73 -12.90 -13.37
C GLN A 220 -6.34 -11.89 -14.46
N MET A 221 -5.78 -12.38 -15.55
CA MET A 221 -5.25 -11.58 -16.65
C MET A 221 -5.46 -12.28 -17.99
N PRO A 222 -5.30 -11.59 -19.14
CA PRO A 222 -5.23 -12.22 -20.45
C PRO A 222 -4.07 -13.22 -20.56
N ASP A 223 -4.23 -14.23 -21.43
CA ASP A 223 -3.26 -15.31 -21.58
C ASP A 223 -1.88 -14.78 -22.02
N GLU A 224 -1.83 -13.76 -22.89
CA GLU A 224 -0.58 -13.15 -23.34
C GLU A 224 0.20 -12.49 -22.18
N GLU A 225 -0.51 -11.86 -21.23
CA GLU A 225 0.12 -11.27 -20.06
C GLU A 225 0.60 -12.36 -19.08
N LEU A 226 -0.15 -13.45 -18.96
CA LEU A 226 0.22 -14.60 -18.15
C LEU A 226 1.46 -15.30 -18.74
N GLU A 227 1.46 -15.61 -20.01
CA GLU A 227 2.61 -16.21 -20.72
C GLU A 227 3.86 -15.37 -20.59
N PHE A 228 3.73 -14.05 -20.79
CA PHE A 228 4.85 -13.12 -20.56
C PHE A 228 5.37 -13.20 -19.13
N LEU A 229 4.51 -13.18 -18.12
CA LEU A 229 4.91 -13.24 -16.72
C LEU A 229 5.63 -14.56 -16.39
N LEU A 230 5.09 -15.68 -16.88
CA LEU A 230 5.67 -17.01 -16.66
C LEU A 230 7.03 -17.17 -17.37
N LYS A 231 7.14 -16.69 -18.62
CA LYS A 231 8.40 -16.68 -19.37
C LYS A 231 9.45 -15.83 -18.66
N TYR A 232 9.09 -14.60 -18.29
CA TYR A 232 9.97 -13.70 -17.55
C TYR A 232 10.45 -14.34 -16.25
N THR A 233 9.57 -14.99 -15.50
CA THR A 233 9.93 -15.68 -14.25
C THR A 233 10.93 -16.79 -14.48
N ARG A 234 10.74 -17.63 -15.52
CA ARG A 234 11.68 -18.70 -15.88
C ARG A 234 13.06 -18.15 -16.26
N GLU A 235 13.11 -17.07 -17.02
CA GLU A 235 14.36 -16.42 -17.42
C GLU A 235 15.08 -15.82 -16.19
N ARG A 236 14.34 -15.17 -15.31
CA ARG A 236 14.90 -14.62 -14.07
C ARG A 236 15.42 -15.68 -13.11
N SER A 237 14.73 -16.82 -12.98
CA SER A 237 15.16 -17.90 -12.09
C SER A 237 16.47 -18.56 -12.54
N LYS A 238 16.78 -18.52 -13.85
CA LYS A 238 18.02 -19.03 -14.41
C LYS A 238 19.21 -18.07 -14.22
N ALA A 239 18.95 -16.79 -13.97
CA ALA A 239 20.01 -15.82 -13.76
C ALA A 239 20.65 -16.01 -12.38
N SER A 240 21.98 -16.03 -12.30
CA SER A 240 22.75 -16.28 -11.07
C SER A 240 22.43 -15.33 -9.90
N LYS A 241 21.80 -14.19 -10.17
CA LYS A 241 21.36 -13.19 -9.18
C LYS A 241 19.83 -13.05 -9.11
N GLY A 242 19.07 -14.00 -9.65
CA GLY A 242 17.63 -13.94 -9.85
C GLY A 242 16.78 -14.25 -8.62
N ILE A 243 17.19 -13.88 -7.42
CA ILE A 243 16.40 -14.10 -6.18
C ILE A 243 15.05 -13.35 -6.27
N TYR A 244 15.09 -12.06 -6.62
CA TYR A 244 13.87 -11.25 -6.75
C TYR A 244 13.24 -11.37 -8.13
N LEU A 245 11.91 -11.43 -8.16
CA LEU A 245 11.15 -11.51 -9.41
C LEU A 245 11.44 -10.30 -10.30
N VAL A 246 11.36 -9.09 -9.75
CA VAL A 246 11.70 -7.87 -10.49
C VAL A 246 13.20 -7.62 -10.44
N ASP A 247 13.80 -7.35 -11.59
CA ASP A 247 15.22 -7.05 -11.66
C ASP A 247 15.54 -5.61 -11.24
N TRP A 248 15.73 -5.43 -9.94
CA TRP A 248 16.12 -4.13 -9.39
C TRP A 248 17.58 -3.74 -9.76
N HIS A 249 18.37 -4.67 -10.27
CA HIS A 249 19.79 -4.47 -10.60
C HIS A 249 20.06 -4.17 -12.07
N ALA A 250 19.07 -4.34 -12.94
CA ALA A 250 19.22 -4.27 -14.39
C ALA A 250 19.82 -2.96 -14.92
N ALA A 251 19.79 -1.89 -14.16
CA ALA A 251 20.21 -0.57 -14.62
C ALA A 251 21.59 -0.11 -14.11
N GLY A 252 22.35 -0.95 -13.43
CA GLY A 252 23.65 -0.55 -12.85
C GLY A 252 23.57 0.51 -11.75
N LEU A 253 22.37 0.88 -11.31
CA LEU A 253 22.08 1.95 -10.37
C LEU A 253 22.43 1.52 -8.94
N LYS A 254 23.22 2.32 -8.22
CA LYS A 254 23.81 1.95 -6.92
C LYS A 254 22.88 2.09 -5.71
N LYS A 255 21.84 2.93 -5.74
CA LYS A 255 20.94 3.17 -4.57
C LYS A 255 19.52 3.52 -5.03
N ASN A 256 18.49 3.09 -4.29
CA ASN A 256 17.06 3.37 -4.53
C ASN A 256 16.53 2.96 -5.93
N ARG A 257 16.85 1.74 -6.34
CA ARG A 257 16.56 1.19 -7.69
C ARG A 257 15.08 1.01 -7.96
N GLU A 258 14.33 0.57 -6.95
CA GLU A 258 12.88 0.43 -7.02
C GLU A 258 12.20 1.77 -7.25
N ASP A 259 12.71 2.88 -6.67
CA ASP A 259 12.18 4.22 -6.90
C ASP A 259 12.30 4.61 -8.38
N HIS A 260 13.36 4.21 -9.04
CA HIS A 260 13.57 4.52 -10.46
C HIS A 260 12.49 3.88 -11.34
N ILE A 261 12.15 2.60 -11.13
CA ILE A 261 11.10 1.90 -11.87
C ILE A 261 9.73 2.47 -11.54
N PHE A 262 9.38 2.58 -10.26
CA PHE A 262 8.06 3.08 -9.84
C PHE A 262 7.84 4.55 -10.19
N ASN A 263 8.88 5.39 -10.16
CA ASN A 263 8.77 6.78 -10.58
C ASN A 263 8.53 6.92 -12.09
N ARG A 264 9.16 6.07 -12.92
CA ARG A 264 8.88 6.01 -14.36
C ARG A 264 7.45 5.58 -14.63
N ILE A 265 6.99 4.50 -14.00
CA ILE A 265 5.59 4.06 -14.09
C ILE A 265 4.64 5.18 -13.66
N THR A 266 4.93 5.87 -12.57
CA THR A 266 4.09 6.97 -12.08
C THR A 266 4.03 8.13 -13.09
N LYS A 267 5.14 8.45 -13.75
CA LYS A 267 5.17 9.48 -14.83
C LYS A 267 4.28 9.08 -15.99
N ILE A 268 4.35 7.83 -16.45
CA ILE A 268 3.50 7.30 -17.52
C ILE A 268 2.03 7.33 -17.10
N MET A 269 1.71 6.92 -15.87
CA MET A 269 0.36 6.99 -15.30
C MET A 269 -0.20 8.40 -15.35
N ARG A 270 0.60 9.41 -14.94
CA ARG A 270 0.20 10.81 -14.98
C ARG A 270 -0.06 11.30 -16.40
N TRP A 271 0.82 10.94 -17.30
CA TRP A 271 0.67 11.29 -18.72
C TRP A 271 -0.57 10.67 -19.34
N VAL A 272 -0.77 9.35 -19.19
CA VAL A 272 -1.91 8.63 -19.76
C VAL A 272 -3.25 9.03 -19.14
N SER A 273 -3.28 9.30 -17.84
CA SER A 273 -4.50 9.66 -17.14
C SER A 273 -4.81 11.16 -17.15
N GLY A 274 -3.86 12.01 -17.57
CA GLY A 274 -3.96 13.48 -17.46
C GLY A 274 -3.96 14.01 -16.01
N ARG A 275 -3.58 13.17 -15.01
CA ARG A 275 -3.74 13.49 -13.59
C ARG A 275 -2.38 13.59 -12.89
N GLN A 276 -2.00 14.80 -12.46
CA GLN A 276 -0.70 15.05 -11.81
C GLN A 276 -0.51 14.31 -10.46
N ASN A 277 -1.57 13.97 -9.78
CA ASN A 277 -1.55 13.24 -8.51
C ASN A 277 -1.66 11.72 -8.66
N ALA A 278 -1.61 11.18 -9.88
CA ALA A 278 -1.63 9.75 -10.11
C ALA A 278 -0.42 9.07 -9.41
N ARG A 279 -0.69 7.93 -8.76
CA ARG A 279 0.29 7.14 -8.00
C ARG A 279 0.11 5.66 -8.29
N PHE A 280 1.18 4.89 -8.21
CA PHE A 280 1.18 3.44 -8.46
C PHE A 280 0.07 2.69 -7.70
N HIS A 281 -0.26 3.13 -6.48
CA HIS A 281 -1.30 2.51 -5.66
C HIS A 281 -2.71 2.52 -6.31
N GLN A 282 -2.96 3.42 -7.24
CA GLN A 282 -4.23 3.49 -7.98
C GLN A 282 -4.46 2.28 -8.89
N LEU A 283 -3.41 1.59 -9.35
CA LEU A 283 -3.56 0.31 -10.06
C LEU A 283 -4.28 -0.73 -9.19
N ARG A 284 -3.97 -0.75 -7.90
CA ARG A 284 -4.64 -1.62 -6.94
C ARG A 284 -6.10 -1.20 -6.66
N HIS A 285 -6.39 0.10 -6.63
CA HIS A 285 -7.77 0.60 -6.55
C HIS A 285 -8.57 0.17 -7.79
N SER A 286 -7.98 0.31 -8.97
CA SER A 286 -8.59 -0.13 -10.24
C SER A 286 -8.90 -1.63 -10.19
N ARG A 287 -7.93 -2.45 -9.77
CA ARG A 287 -8.12 -3.89 -9.62
C ARG A 287 -9.29 -4.22 -8.70
N ALA A 288 -9.34 -3.63 -7.50
CA ALA A 288 -10.39 -3.90 -6.54
C ALA A 288 -11.78 -3.53 -7.09
N THR A 289 -11.89 -2.35 -7.71
CA THR A 289 -13.14 -1.84 -8.28
C THR A 289 -13.62 -2.70 -9.45
N PHE A 290 -12.78 -2.91 -10.46
CA PHE A 290 -13.18 -3.68 -11.64
C PHE A 290 -13.46 -5.14 -11.31
N LYS A 291 -12.66 -5.76 -10.46
CA LYS A 291 -12.90 -7.15 -10.04
C LYS A 291 -14.25 -7.29 -9.35
N MET A 292 -14.59 -6.34 -8.48
CA MET A 292 -15.89 -6.34 -7.84
C MET A 292 -17.01 -6.19 -8.87
N TRP A 293 -16.91 -5.21 -9.76
CA TRP A 293 -17.93 -4.98 -10.79
C TRP A 293 -18.14 -6.24 -11.63
N HIS A 294 -17.07 -6.81 -12.17
CA HIS A 294 -17.16 -8.01 -13.01
C HIS A 294 -17.78 -9.19 -12.27
N CYS A 295 -17.37 -9.42 -11.02
CA CYS A 295 -17.93 -10.51 -10.22
C CYS A 295 -19.40 -10.30 -9.87
N TYR A 296 -19.82 -9.07 -9.54
CA TYR A 296 -21.21 -8.77 -9.22
C TYR A 296 -22.10 -8.80 -10.47
N ILE A 297 -21.64 -8.25 -11.60
CA ILE A 297 -22.34 -8.33 -12.88
C ILE A 297 -22.63 -9.80 -13.23
N VAL A 298 -21.62 -10.65 -13.14
CA VAL A 298 -21.79 -12.09 -13.42
C VAL A 298 -22.67 -12.78 -12.37
N ALA A 299 -22.50 -12.45 -11.09
CA ALA A 299 -23.18 -13.14 -10.01
C ALA A 299 -24.67 -12.83 -9.93
N TYR A 300 -25.04 -11.59 -10.25
CA TYR A 300 -26.40 -11.11 -10.15
C TYR A 300 -27.04 -10.86 -11.51
N ASP A 301 -26.36 -11.25 -12.59
CA ASP A 301 -26.81 -11.03 -13.96
C ASP A 301 -27.23 -9.57 -14.21
N LEU A 302 -26.36 -8.64 -13.81
CA LEU A 302 -26.61 -7.22 -13.94
C LEU A 302 -26.30 -6.75 -15.38
N SER A 303 -26.99 -5.72 -15.83
CA SER A 303 -26.75 -5.10 -17.14
C SER A 303 -26.63 -3.57 -17.00
N PRO A 304 -25.67 -3.07 -16.20
CA PRO A 304 -25.55 -1.64 -15.97
C PRO A 304 -25.16 -0.91 -17.25
N ALA A 305 -25.58 0.35 -17.38
CA ALA A 305 -25.29 1.18 -18.55
C ALA A 305 -23.79 1.27 -18.91
N PHE A 306 -22.92 1.17 -17.90
CA PHE A 306 -21.47 1.13 -18.11
C PHE A 306 -20.93 -0.22 -18.56
N SER A 307 -21.72 -1.31 -18.53
CA SER A 307 -21.30 -2.66 -18.96
C SER A 307 -20.86 -2.71 -20.42
N GLN A 308 -21.34 -1.77 -21.24
CA GLN A 308 -20.90 -1.64 -22.64
C GLN A 308 -19.39 -1.41 -22.80
N LYS A 309 -18.71 -0.97 -21.74
CA LYS A 309 -17.26 -0.79 -21.69
C LYS A 309 -16.50 -2.02 -21.18
N ILE A 310 -17.21 -3.06 -20.72
CA ILE A 310 -16.65 -4.30 -20.23
C ILE A 310 -16.70 -5.33 -21.35
N THR A 311 -15.57 -5.90 -21.67
CA THR A 311 -15.48 -6.88 -22.75
C THR A 311 -16.08 -8.23 -22.34
N PRO A 312 -16.64 -9.01 -23.30
CA PRO A 312 -17.08 -10.37 -23.01
C PRO A 312 -15.99 -11.26 -22.42
N ALA A 313 -14.74 -11.05 -22.81
CA ALA A 313 -13.59 -11.78 -22.26
C ALA A 313 -13.35 -11.47 -20.78
N GLU A 314 -13.57 -10.24 -20.32
CA GLU A 314 -13.46 -9.87 -18.90
C GLU A 314 -14.56 -10.53 -18.06
N LEU A 315 -15.78 -10.57 -18.56
CA LEU A 315 -16.90 -11.28 -17.90
C LEU A 315 -16.67 -12.77 -17.88
N ALA A 316 -16.18 -13.38 -18.95
CA ALA A 316 -15.81 -14.80 -19.01
C ALA A 316 -14.73 -15.13 -17.97
N ARG A 317 -13.67 -14.31 -17.86
CA ARG A 317 -12.65 -14.47 -16.82
C ARG A 317 -13.24 -14.35 -15.41
N ALA A 318 -14.17 -13.43 -15.16
CA ALA A 318 -14.83 -13.28 -13.87
C ALA A 318 -15.68 -14.51 -13.53
N LYS A 319 -16.43 -15.04 -14.51
CA LYS A 319 -17.23 -16.27 -14.37
C LYS A 319 -16.34 -17.47 -14.02
N ASN A 320 -15.26 -17.67 -14.78
CA ASN A 320 -14.31 -18.75 -14.52
C ASN A 320 -13.66 -18.59 -13.13
N HIS A 321 -13.31 -17.36 -12.76
CA HIS A 321 -12.76 -17.07 -11.45
C HIS A 321 -13.72 -17.41 -10.30
N LEU A 322 -15.00 -17.04 -10.43
CA LEU A 322 -16.02 -17.40 -9.44
C LEU A 322 -16.20 -18.91 -9.36
N SER A 323 -16.32 -19.59 -10.49
CA SER A 323 -16.50 -21.05 -10.55
C SER A 323 -15.35 -21.82 -9.90
N HIS A 324 -14.11 -21.37 -10.08
CA HIS A 324 -12.94 -22.02 -9.51
C HIS A 324 -12.77 -21.79 -7.99
N ASN A 325 -13.24 -20.67 -7.47
CA ASN A 325 -13.02 -20.31 -6.08
C ASN A 325 -14.21 -20.64 -5.16
N PHE A 326 -15.42 -20.71 -5.71
CA PHE A 326 -16.63 -21.03 -4.96
C PHE A 326 -17.20 -22.43 -5.28
N SER A 327 -16.46 -23.25 -6.03
CA SER A 327 -17.01 -24.47 -6.64
C SER A 327 -18.20 -24.16 -7.58
N THR A 328 -19.05 -25.13 -7.87
CA THR A 328 -20.24 -24.92 -8.72
C THR A 328 -21.35 -24.10 -8.07
N ASP A 329 -21.25 -23.85 -6.76
CA ASP A 329 -22.32 -23.26 -5.94
C ASP A 329 -22.12 -21.75 -5.63
N TRP A 330 -21.32 -21.04 -6.45
CA TRP A 330 -21.10 -19.60 -6.22
C TRP A 330 -22.40 -18.76 -6.33
N LYS A 331 -23.40 -19.24 -7.09
CA LYS A 331 -24.68 -18.55 -7.24
C LYS A 331 -25.45 -18.49 -5.91
N ASN A 332 -25.39 -19.53 -5.10
CA ASN A 332 -26.01 -19.56 -3.77
C ASN A 332 -25.14 -18.89 -2.69
N ASN A 333 -23.89 -18.61 -3.02
CA ASN A 333 -22.93 -17.97 -2.10
C ASN A 333 -22.56 -16.53 -2.47
N ARG A 334 -23.44 -15.82 -3.20
CA ARG A 334 -23.21 -14.45 -3.70
C ARG A 334 -22.76 -13.48 -2.60
N HIS A 335 -23.34 -13.58 -1.40
CA HIS A 335 -23.01 -12.76 -0.23
C HIS A 335 -21.55 -12.91 0.24
N LYS A 336 -20.86 -14.00 -0.14
CA LYS A 336 -19.46 -14.26 0.20
C LYS A 336 -18.47 -13.61 -0.79
N ILE A 337 -18.93 -13.14 -1.95
CA ILE A 337 -18.07 -12.60 -3.03
C ILE A 337 -17.19 -11.48 -2.50
N LEU A 338 -17.79 -10.51 -1.81
CA LEU A 338 -17.03 -9.37 -1.27
C LEU A 338 -15.97 -9.80 -0.25
N ARG A 339 -16.30 -10.78 0.61
CA ARG A 339 -15.34 -11.33 1.59
C ARG A 339 -14.19 -12.02 0.90
N TYR A 340 -14.48 -12.78 -0.14
CA TYR A 340 -13.46 -13.44 -0.95
C TYR A 340 -12.55 -12.42 -1.66
N LEU A 341 -13.12 -11.44 -2.35
CA LEU A 341 -12.36 -10.38 -3.01
C LEU A 341 -11.48 -9.60 -2.02
N SER A 342 -11.98 -9.36 -0.81
CA SER A 342 -11.21 -8.71 0.26
C SER A 342 -10.01 -9.55 0.69
N ALA A 343 -10.18 -10.86 0.83
CA ALA A 343 -9.09 -11.79 1.16
C ALA A 343 -8.05 -11.85 0.02
N GLU A 344 -8.49 -11.92 -1.24
CA GLU A 344 -7.62 -11.89 -2.42
C GLU A 344 -6.78 -10.59 -2.48
N MET A 345 -7.37 -9.48 -2.09
CA MET A 345 -6.67 -8.20 -1.97
C MET A 345 -5.76 -8.12 -0.72
N GLY A 346 -5.78 -9.12 0.17
CA GLY A 346 -5.02 -9.10 1.42
C GLY A 346 -5.54 -8.06 2.42
N HIS A 347 -6.85 -7.88 2.49
CA HIS A 347 -7.53 -7.06 3.49
C HIS A 347 -8.10 -7.92 4.61
N ALA A 348 -8.05 -7.41 5.84
CA ALA A 348 -8.57 -8.13 7.01
C ALA A 348 -10.09 -8.21 7.01
N SER A 349 -10.78 -7.29 6.34
CA SER A 349 -12.24 -7.26 6.32
C SER A 349 -12.80 -6.66 5.02
N PRO A 350 -14.04 -7.02 4.64
CA PRO A 350 -14.78 -6.40 3.55
C PRO A 350 -14.93 -4.88 3.71
N ALA A 351 -15.15 -4.39 4.93
CA ALA A 351 -15.28 -2.97 5.23
C ALA A 351 -14.04 -2.17 4.80
N THR A 352 -12.83 -2.73 4.99
CA THR A 352 -11.59 -2.10 4.51
C THR A 352 -11.57 -1.98 2.99
N THR A 353 -12.06 -2.98 2.28
CA THR A 353 -12.12 -3.00 0.81
C THR A 353 -13.10 -1.95 0.31
N LEU A 354 -14.32 -1.96 0.85
CA LEU A 354 -15.36 -0.98 0.47
C LEU A 354 -14.94 0.45 0.77
N ALA A 355 -14.51 0.73 2.00
CA ALA A 355 -14.19 2.09 2.43
C ALA A 355 -12.99 2.73 1.72
N ASN A 356 -12.03 1.93 1.23
CA ASN A 356 -10.77 2.49 0.75
C ASN A 356 -10.42 2.15 -0.70
N TYR A 357 -11.02 1.12 -1.28
CA TYR A 357 -10.56 0.60 -2.58
C TYR A 357 -11.64 0.49 -3.63
N ILE A 358 -12.92 0.36 -3.24
CA ILE A 358 -13.99 0.24 -4.20
C ILE A 358 -14.66 1.58 -4.40
N HIS A 359 -14.69 2.00 -5.64
CA HIS A 359 -15.28 3.24 -6.07
C HIS A 359 -16.55 2.94 -6.88
N SER A 360 -17.54 3.80 -6.74
CA SER A 360 -18.83 3.67 -7.48
C SER A 360 -19.61 2.40 -7.10
N ILE A 361 -19.59 2.01 -5.81
CA ILE A 361 -20.45 0.93 -5.30
C ILE A 361 -21.94 1.28 -5.47
N ASP A 362 -22.24 2.57 -5.46
CA ASP A 362 -23.61 3.09 -5.62
C ASP A 362 -24.26 2.57 -6.90
N TRP A 363 -23.50 2.49 -7.99
CA TRP A 363 -24.01 1.95 -9.27
C TRP A 363 -24.47 0.49 -9.15
N ILE A 364 -23.72 -0.33 -8.43
CA ILE A 364 -24.13 -1.72 -8.19
C ILE A 364 -25.33 -1.78 -7.26
N ALA A 365 -25.36 -0.92 -6.23
CA ALA A 365 -26.48 -0.85 -5.31
C ALA A 365 -27.76 -0.42 -6.00
N ASP A 366 -27.69 0.53 -6.93
CA ASP A 366 -28.83 1.00 -7.70
C ASP A 366 -29.36 -0.10 -8.62
N GLU A 367 -28.49 -0.79 -9.37
CA GLU A 367 -28.88 -1.93 -10.21
C GLU A 367 -29.51 -3.08 -9.41
N LEU A 368 -28.98 -3.37 -8.19
CA LEU A 368 -29.57 -4.38 -7.32
C LEU A 368 -30.95 -3.99 -6.81
N ARG A 369 -31.18 -2.70 -6.51
CA ARG A 369 -32.49 -2.18 -6.13
C ARG A 369 -33.49 -2.28 -7.29
N GLU A 370 -33.09 -1.88 -8.50
CA GLU A 370 -33.93 -1.97 -9.70
C GLU A 370 -34.37 -3.41 -9.98
N LYS A 371 -33.48 -4.37 -9.76
CA LYS A 371 -33.81 -5.80 -9.88
C LYS A 371 -34.56 -6.38 -8.68
N GLN A 372 -34.83 -5.58 -7.64
CA GLN A 372 -35.45 -6.04 -6.38
C GLN A 372 -34.70 -7.23 -5.76
N LEU A 373 -33.38 -7.26 -5.91
CA LEU A 373 -32.55 -8.30 -5.35
C LEU A 373 -32.10 -7.92 -3.92
N PRO A 374 -32.05 -8.89 -3.00
CA PRO A 374 -31.67 -8.66 -1.61
C PRO A 374 -30.19 -8.24 -1.45
#